data_b404016e5258983c81c1ded066491811
#
_entry.id   b404016e5258983c81c1ded066491811
#
_cell.length_a   1.000
_cell.length_b   1.000
_cell.length_c   1.000
_cell.angle_alpha   90.00
_cell.angle_beta   90.00
_cell.angle_gamma   90.00
#
_symmetry.space_group_name_H-M   'P 1'
#
loop_
_entity.id
_entity.type
_entity.pdbx_description
1 polymer ?
#
loop_
_entity_poly.entity_id
_entity_poly.type
_entity_poly.pdbx_seq_one_letter_code
_entity_poly.pdbx_strand_id
1 'polypeptide(L)'
;YLNECIDTTFVSSVGKFVDRFEEDMAKYTGAKRAVVCVSGTNALHMSLLLAGVKKDDEVLTQALTFIATCNALSYIGAHPVFLDVDKSTMGLSPDAMKEWLQANAEIRKNTRIAELPESQDFAFREDELACYNKHTGCRIKACVPMHTFGHAVRIEEIVALCKEWHIELVEDAAESIGSTYKGQHTGT
;
A
#
# COMPACT_ATOMS: atom_id res chain seq x y z
N TYR A 1 -21.48 23.67 5.21
CA TYR A 1 -21.34 22.34 5.81
C TYR A 1 -21.26 22.40 7.34
N LEU A 2 -20.31 23.16 7.93
CA LEU A 2 -20.13 23.25 9.39
C LEU A 2 -21.40 23.74 10.09
N ASN A 3 -22.02 24.82 9.63
CA ASN A 3 -23.28 25.33 10.20
C ASN A 3 -24.38 24.28 10.16
N GLU A 4 -24.49 23.54 9.06
CA GLU A 4 -25.47 22.50 8.91
C GLU A 4 -25.24 21.33 9.88
N CYS A 5 -23.98 20.91 10.12
CA CYS A 5 -23.66 19.90 11.11
C CYS A 5 -24.03 20.36 12.52
N ILE A 6 -23.80 21.65 12.83
CA ILE A 6 -24.15 22.25 14.13
C ILE A 6 -25.68 22.34 14.29
N ASP A 7 -26.37 22.86 13.29
CA ASP A 7 -27.84 23.06 13.33
C ASP A 7 -28.61 21.74 13.43
N THR A 8 -28.09 20.70 12.74
CA THR A 8 -28.69 19.34 12.80
C THR A 8 -28.19 18.51 13.98
N THR A 9 -27.22 19.01 14.74
CA THR A 9 -26.50 18.27 15.82
C THR A 9 -25.86 16.96 15.35
N PHE A 10 -25.74 16.76 14.03
CA PHE A 10 -25.19 15.53 13.43
C PHE A 10 -23.70 15.69 13.17
N VAL A 11 -22.88 15.46 14.19
CA VAL A 11 -21.43 15.42 14.15
C VAL A 11 -21.00 13.97 14.39
N SER A 12 -20.67 13.25 13.32
CA SER A 12 -20.38 11.80 13.37
C SER A 12 -19.30 11.41 12.36
N SER A 13 -18.76 10.20 12.54
CA SER A 13 -17.87 9.54 11.57
C SER A 13 -18.60 8.98 10.33
N VAL A 14 -19.93 9.06 10.31
CA VAL A 14 -20.78 8.68 9.18
C VAL A 14 -21.73 9.82 8.83
N GLY A 15 -22.22 9.87 7.60
CA GLY A 15 -23.21 10.83 7.17
C GLY A 15 -22.94 11.40 5.78
N LYS A 16 -23.88 12.17 5.26
CA LYS A 16 -23.90 12.65 3.87
C LYS A 16 -22.64 13.36 3.38
N PHE A 17 -21.89 14.00 4.26
CA PHE A 17 -20.63 14.66 3.88
C PHE A 17 -19.48 13.69 3.74
N VAL A 18 -19.48 12.60 4.52
CA VAL A 18 -18.55 11.48 4.37
C VAL A 18 -18.83 10.78 3.05
N ASP A 19 -20.08 10.39 2.82
CA ASP A 19 -20.51 9.71 1.59
C ASP A 19 -20.16 10.53 0.35
N ARG A 20 -20.48 11.83 0.37
CA ARG A 20 -20.14 12.75 -0.72
C ARG A 20 -18.64 12.89 -0.93
N PHE A 21 -17.83 12.94 0.12
CA PHE A 21 -16.37 13.01 -0.01
C PHE A 21 -15.83 11.76 -0.70
N GLU A 22 -16.31 10.58 -0.32
CA GLU A 22 -15.92 9.31 -0.94
C GLU A 22 -16.32 9.25 -2.42
N GLU A 23 -17.55 9.67 -2.75
CA GLU A 23 -18.02 9.73 -4.15
C GLU A 23 -17.20 10.73 -4.99
N ASP A 24 -17.00 11.95 -4.49
CA ASP A 24 -16.24 13.00 -5.17
C ASP A 24 -14.77 12.58 -5.36
N MET A 25 -14.16 11.93 -4.35
CA MET A 25 -12.79 11.44 -4.43
C MET A 25 -12.66 10.29 -5.45
N ALA A 26 -13.55 9.31 -5.41
CA ALA A 26 -13.55 8.22 -6.38
C ALA A 26 -13.71 8.73 -7.82
N LYS A 27 -14.62 9.70 -8.02
CA LYS A 27 -14.83 10.34 -9.32
C LYS A 27 -13.63 11.16 -9.79
N TYR A 28 -13.00 11.90 -8.88
CA TYR A 28 -11.85 12.75 -9.20
C TYR A 28 -10.63 11.93 -9.60
N THR A 29 -10.34 10.87 -8.87
CA THR A 29 -9.17 10.01 -9.10
C THR A 29 -9.40 8.96 -10.19
N GLY A 30 -10.66 8.66 -10.52
CA GLY A 30 -11.01 7.54 -11.40
C GLY A 30 -11.01 6.18 -10.70
N ALA A 31 -10.82 6.14 -9.39
CA ALA A 31 -10.87 4.91 -8.61
C ALA A 31 -12.31 4.34 -8.58
N LYS A 32 -12.40 3.02 -8.49
CA LYS A 32 -13.70 2.34 -8.40
C LYS A 32 -14.48 2.73 -7.14
N ARG A 33 -13.76 2.95 -6.04
CA ARG A 33 -14.29 3.36 -4.74
C ARG A 33 -13.23 4.14 -3.98
N ALA A 34 -13.66 5.04 -3.11
CA ALA A 34 -12.84 5.65 -2.09
C ALA A 34 -13.47 5.37 -0.72
N VAL A 35 -12.64 5.21 0.29
CA VAL A 35 -13.06 5.04 1.69
C VAL A 35 -12.29 6.02 2.53
N VAL A 36 -12.99 6.89 3.24
CA VAL A 36 -12.39 7.90 4.08
C VAL A 36 -11.84 7.27 5.37
N CYS A 37 -10.64 7.67 5.73
CA CYS A 37 -10.01 7.34 7.01
C CYS A 37 -9.68 8.63 7.76
N VAL A 38 -9.51 8.55 9.06
CA VAL A 38 -9.23 9.70 9.93
C VAL A 38 -7.87 10.37 9.62
N SER A 39 -6.94 9.61 9.04
CA SER A 39 -5.62 10.10 8.61
C SER A 39 -5.00 9.18 7.57
N GLY A 40 -3.99 9.68 6.84
CA GLY A 40 -3.21 8.87 5.88
C GLY A 40 -2.50 7.68 6.52
N THR A 41 -2.00 7.84 7.77
CA THR A 41 -1.40 6.72 8.52
C THR A 41 -2.39 5.58 8.72
N ASN A 42 -3.64 5.91 9.10
CA ASN A 42 -4.67 4.90 9.26
C ASN A 42 -5.10 4.29 7.91
N ALA A 43 -5.15 5.09 6.85
CA ALA A 43 -5.42 4.60 5.51
C ALA A 43 -4.37 3.58 5.05
N LEU A 44 -3.08 3.89 5.22
CA LEU A 44 -1.98 2.96 4.94
C LEU A 44 -2.06 1.70 5.79
N HIS A 45 -2.30 1.85 7.11
CA HIS A 45 -2.45 0.71 8.01
C HIS A 45 -3.57 -0.23 7.54
N MET A 46 -4.74 0.31 7.23
CA MET A 46 -5.88 -0.48 6.74
C MET A 46 -5.59 -1.12 5.38
N SER A 47 -4.97 -0.38 4.46
CA SER A 47 -4.60 -0.91 3.14
C SER A 47 -3.60 -2.08 3.25
N LEU A 48 -2.63 -1.99 4.13
CA LEU A 48 -1.67 -3.07 4.39
C LEU A 48 -2.33 -4.30 5.01
N LEU A 49 -3.24 -4.12 5.96
CA LEU A 49 -4.04 -5.22 6.51
C LEU A 49 -4.88 -5.87 5.40
N LEU A 50 -5.51 -5.06 4.55
CA LEU A 50 -6.27 -5.53 3.39
C LEU A 50 -5.39 -6.23 2.36
N ALA A 51 -4.15 -5.83 2.16
CA ALA A 51 -3.16 -6.53 1.34
C ALA A 51 -2.66 -7.84 1.99
N GLY A 52 -3.12 -8.18 3.20
CA GLY A 52 -2.78 -9.41 3.90
C GLY A 52 -1.42 -9.39 4.58
N VAL A 53 -0.87 -8.21 4.87
CA VAL A 53 0.35 -8.05 5.67
C VAL A 53 0.05 -8.47 7.11
N LYS A 54 0.92 -9.28 7.67
CA LYS A 54 0.82 -9.82 9.04
C LYS A 54 2.08 -9.49 9.83
N LYS A 55 2.02 -9.75 11.13
CA LYS A 55 3.17 -9.67 12.01
C LYS A 55 4.33 -10.50 11.44
N ASP A 56 5.54 -9.97 11.55
CA ASP A 56 6.79 -10.56 11.10
C ASP A 56 6.92 -10.71 9.55
N ASP A 57 5.97 -10.13 8.76
CA ASP A 57 6.18 -9.95 7.33
C ASP A 57 7.15 -8.80 7.06
N GLU A 58 7.88 -8.89 5.97
CA GLU A 58 8.66 -7.80 5.42
C GLU A 58 7.87 -7.05 4.34
N VAL A 59 8.07 -5.73 4.27
CA VAL A 59 7.45 -4.86 3.28
C VAL A 59 8.52 -3.98 2.66
N LEU A 60 8.62 -4.05 1.33
CA LEU A 60 9.55 -3.22 0.57
C LEU A 60 9.06 -1.78 0.54
N THR A 61 9.92 -0.83 0.83
CA THR A 61 9.61 0.60 0.73
C THR A 61 10.89 1.40 0.49
N GLN A 62 10.78 2.69 0.25
CA GLN A 62 11.91 3.59 0.09
C GLN A 62 12.30 4.24 1.42
N ALA A 63 13.60 4.57 1.59
CA ALA A 63 14.07 5.28 2.78
C ALA A 63 13.65 6.77 2.79
N LEU A 64 13.51 7.38 1.62
CA LEU A 64 12.99 8.73 1.46
C LEU A 64 11.46 8.69 1.48
N THR A 65 10.89 8.63 2.68
CA THR A 65 9.44 8.59 2.89
C THR A 65 9.07 9.36 4.16
N PHE A 66 7.78 9.69 4.31
CA PHE A 66 7.28 10.21 5.56
C PHE A 66 7.20 9.08 6.60
N ILE A 67 7.46 9.39 7.86
CA ILE A 67 7.51 8.39 8.94
C ILE A 67 6.21 7.58 9.09
N ALA A 68 5.09 8.12 8.61
CA ALA A 68 3.79 7.45 8.66
C ALA A 68 3.78 6.08 7.96
N THR A 69 4.51 5.95 6.84
CA THR A 69 4.64 4.68 6.12
C THR A 69 5.23 3.60 7.02
N CYS A 70 6.34 3.91 7.70
CA CYS A 70 6.97 2.97 8.63
C CYS A 70 6.13 2.72 9.89
N ASN A 71 5.44 3.75 10.39
CA ASN A 71 4.56 3.61 11.55
C ASN A 71 3.39 2.66 11.24
N ALA A 72 2.80 2.75 10.05
CA ALA A 72 1.72 1.85 9.63
C ALA A 72 2.19 0.38 9.63
N LEU A 73 3.42 0.10 9.20
CA LEU A 73 4.03 -1.23 9.28
C LEU A 73 4.26 -1.66 10.73
N SER A 74 4.79 -0.76 11.56
CA SER A 74 5.06 -1.02 12.96
C SER A 74 3.78 -1.39 13.74
N TYR A 75 2.63 -0.78 13.41
CA TYR A 75 1.35 -1.11 14.06
C TYR A 75 0.89 -2.55 13.77
N ILE A 76 1.27 -3.10 12.63
CA ILE A 76 1.01 -4.50 12.28
C ILE A 76 2.06 -5.44 12.91
N GLY A 77 3.23 -4.90 13.27
CA GLY A 77 4.40 -5.68 13.66
C GLY A 77 5.16 -6.24 12.45
N ALA A 78 4.99 -5.61 11.28
CA ALA A 78 5.74 -5.89 10.06
C ALA A 78 7.04 -5.07 10.01
N HIS A 79 8.00 -5.51 9.19
CA HIS A 79 9.32 -4.93 9.11
C HIS A 79 9.55 -4.24 7.76
N PRO A 80 9.94 -2.94 7.74
CA PRO A 80 10.30 -2.28 6.50
C PRO A 80 11.63 -2.79 5.96
N VAL A 81 11.70 -3.07 4.68
CA VAL A 81 12.93 -3.29 3.92
C VAL A 81 13.15 -2.07 3.03
N PHE A 82 14.17 -1.29 3.35
CA PHE A 82 14.45 -0.05 2.65
C PHE A 82 15.25 -0.30 1.38
N LEU A 83 14.73 0.22 0.28
CA LEU A 83 15.38 0.22 -1.02
C LEU A 83 15.71 1.65 -1.45
N ASP A 84 16.60 1.79 -2.41
CA ASP A 84 17.04 3.10 -2.89
C ASP A 84 15.96 3.77 -3.78
N VAL A 85 16.09 5.07 -3.96
CA VAL A 85 15.18 5.89 -4.76
C VAL A 85 15.73 6.09 -6.18
N ASP A 86 14.83 6.30 -7.11
CA ASP A 86 15.15 6.75 -8.45
C ASP A 86 15.43 8.27 -8.44
N LYS A 87 16.58 8.68 -8.94
CA LYS A 87 16.99 10.10 -8.98
C LYS A 87 16.04 10.98 -9.79
N SER A 88 15.34 10.42 -10.75
CA SER A 88 14.43 11.17 -11.63
C SER A 88 13.06 11.42 -10.98
N THR A 89 12.60 10.52 -10.11
CA THR A 89 11.28 10.60 -9.48
C THR A 89 11.34 10.84 -7.97
N MET A 90 12.50 10.65 -7.34
CA MET A 90 12.70 10.67 -5.89
C MET A 90 11.88 9.61 -5.13
N GLY A 91 11.15 8.76 -5.84
CA GLY A 91 10.41 7.64 -5.28
C GLY A 91 11.16 6.31 -5.43
N LEU A 92 10.53 5.21 -5.05
CA LEU A 92 11.13 3.88 -5.08
C LEU A 92 11.69 3.55 -6.47
N SER A 93 12.98 3.15 -6.52
CA SER A 93 13.63 2.74 -7.76
C SER A 93 13.24 1.31 -8.13
N PRO A 94 12.57 1.07 -9.28
CA PRO A 94 12.31 -0.28 -9.75
C PRO A 94 13.61 -1.04 -10.10
N ASP A 95 14.67 -0.36 -10.50
CA ASP A 95 15.98 -0.99 -10.77
C ASP A 95 16.59 -1.51 -9.46
N ALA A 96 16.63 -0.68 -8.41
CA ALA A 96 17.10 -1.09 -7.09
C ALA A 96 16.24 -2.22 -6.50
N MET A 97 14.92 -2.16 -6.69
CA MET A 97 13.99 -3.21 -6.27
C MET A 97 14.30 -4.52 -6.98
N LYS A 98 14.51 -4.49 -8.29
CA LYS A 98 14.82 -5.68 -9.09
C LYS A 98 16.16 -6.30 -8.67
N GLU A 99 17.20 -5.51 -8.55
CA GLU A 99 18.52 -5.96 -8.11
C GLU A 99 18.45 -6.59 -6.71
N TRP A 100 17.76 -5.93 -5.79
CA TRP A 100 17.62 -6.43 -4.43
C TRP A 100 16.85 -7.76 -4.37
N LEU A 101 15.72 -7.86 -5.08
CA LEU A 101 14.92 -9.08 -5.15
C LEU A 101 15.71 -10.26 -5.73
N GLN A 102 16.42 -10.07 -6.83
CA GLN A 102 17.24 -11.10 -7.44
C GLN A 102 18.34 -11.62 -6.51
N ALA A 103 18.98 -10.73 -5.76
CA ALA A 103 20.05 -11.08 -4.83
C ALA A 103 19.53 -11.73 -3.54
N ASN A 104 18.46 -11.20 -2.95
CA ASN A 104 18.09 -11.47 -1.56
C ASN A 104 16.75 -12.22 -1.40
N ALA A 105 15.94 -12.36 -2.45
CA ALA A 105 14.65 -13.00 -2.35
C ALA A 105 14.56 -14.31 -3.13
N GLU A 106 13.63 -15.15 -2.74
CA GLU A 106 13.26 -16.39 -3.42
C GLU A 106 11.76 -16.60 -3.39
N ILE A 107 11.23 -17.25 -4.44
CA ILE A 107 9.83 -17.67 -4.49
C ILE A 107 9.76 -19.12 -4.05
N ARG A 108 8.93 -19.41 -3.06
CA ARG A 108 8.70 -20.77 -2.58
C ARG A 108 7.23 -20.98 -2.20
N LYS A 109 6.87 -22.24 -1.92
CA LYS A 109 5.52 -22.59 -1.48
C LYS A 109 5.16 -21.82 -0.22
N ASN A 110 3.98 -21.19 -0.22
CA ASN A 110 3.47 -20.45 0.92
C ASN A 110 3.05 -21.41 2.04
N THR A 111 3.83 -21.43 3.12
CA THR A 111 3.58 -22.32 4.26
C THR A 111 2.44 -21.86 5.16
N ARG A 112 2.03 -20.59 5.07
CA ARG A 112 0.96 -20.02 5.89
C ARG A 112 -0.45 -20.39 5.44
N ILE A 113 -0.63 -20.93 4.21
CA ILE A 113 -1.93 -21.41 3.74
C ILE A 113 -2.46 -22.54 4.63
N ALA A 114 -1.57 -23.38 5.14
CA ALA A 114 -1.94 -24.51 6.00
C ALA A 114 -2.45 -24.08 7.40
N GLU A 115 -2.24 -22.84 7.79
CA GLU A 115 -2.63 -22.29 9.10
C GLU A 115 -3.99 -21.58 9.07
N LEU A 116 -4.60 -21.42 7.87
CA LEU A 116 -5.90 -20.76 7.73
C LEU A 116 -7.04 -21.73 8.06
N PRO A 117 -8.03 -21.33 8.90
CA PRO A 117 -9.21 -22.15 9.11
C PRO A 117 -10.00 -22.30 7.82
N GLU A 118 -10.47 -23.51 7.51
CA GLU A 118 -11.24 -23.85 6.30
C GLU A 118 -12.54 -23.03 6.10
N SER A 119 -13.00 -22.31 7.14
CA SER A 119 -14.31 -21.64 7.18
C SER A 119 -14.27 -20.11 6.98
N GLN A 120 -13.15 -19.51 6.65
CA GLN A 120 -13.10 -18.07 6.47
C GLN A 120 -13.15 -17.69 4.99
N ASP A 121 -14.34 -17.26 4.54
CA ASP A 121 -14.56 -16.48 3.32
C ASP A 121 -13.87 -15.10 3.42
N PHE A 122 -12.57 -15.08 3.66
CA PHE A 122 -11.81 -13.85 3.52
C PHE A 122 -11.55 -13.59 2.03
N ALA A 123 -11.81 -12.35 1.62
CA ALA A 123 -11.64 -11.85 0.26
C ALA A 123 -10.20 -11.94 -0.28
N PHE A 124 -9.28 -12.52 0.48
CA PHE A 124 -7.88 -12.67 0.16
C PHE A 124 -7.52 -14.14 0.03
N ARG A 125 -7.47 -14.62 -1.21
CA ARG A 125 -6.78 -15.87 -1.51
C ARG A 125 -5.29 -15.61 -1.31
N GLU A 126 -4.70 -16.29 -0.33
CA GLU A 126 -3.25 -16.37 -0.27
C GLU A 126 -2.77 -17.22 -1.45
N ASP A 127 -1.83 -16.69 -2.24
CA ASP A 127 -1.24 -17.43 -3.35
C ASP A 127 -0.50 -18.67 -2.85
N GLU A 128 -0.50 -19.73 -3.67
CA GLU A 128 0.25 -20.95 -3.37
C GLU A 128 1.77 -20.70 -3.28
N LEU A 129 2.23 -19.67 -4.00
CA LEU A 129 3.61 -19.20 -3.98
C LEU A 129 3.70 -17.86 -3.27
N ALA A 130 4.80 -17.63 -2.57
CA ALA A 130 5.08 -16.37 -1.91
C ALA A 130 6.57 -16.04 -1.97
N CYS A 131 6.86 -14.75 -1.90
CA CYS A 131 8.23 -14.23 -1.86
C CYS A 131 8.77 -14.28 -0.43
N TYR A 132 10.00 -14.72 -0.29
CA TYR A 132 10.70 -14.80 0.99
C TYR A 132 12.10 -14.20 0.89
N ASN A 133 12.52 -13.52 1.94
CA ASN A 133 13.89 -13.06 2.09
C ASN A 133 14.79 -14.24 2.50
N LYS A 134 15.82 -14.51 1.71
CA LYS A 134 16.77 -15.62 1.93
C LYS A 134 17.54 -15.52 3.24
N HIS A 135 17.74 -14.30 3.76
CA HIS A 135 18.56 -14.04 4.94
C HIS A 135 17.75 -14.10 6.24
N THR A 136 16.54 -13.54 6.24
CA THR A 136 15.69 -13.51 7.44
C THR A 136 14.71 -14.67 7.49
N GLY A 137 14.40 -15.27 6.33
CA GLY A 137 13.36 -16.27 6.21
C GLY A 137 11.93 -15.68 6.27
N CYS A 138 11.79 -14.36 6.46
CA CYS A 138 10.50 -13.69 6.53
C CYS A 138 9.85 -13.59 5.15
N ARG A 139 8.52 -13.60 5.12
CA ARG A 139 7.76 -13.38 3.89
C ARG A 139 7.81 -11.90 3.51
N ILE A 140 8.13 -11.61 2.26
CA ILE A 140 8.00 -10.28 1.67
C ILE A 140 6.57 -10.18 1.10
N LYS A 141 5.67 -9.55 1.84
CA LYS A 141 4.23 -9.58 1.49
C LYS A 141 3.79 -8.41 0.63
N ALA A 142 4.34 -7.23 0.85
CA ALA A 142 3.90 -6.04 0.13
C ALA A 142 5.07 -5.12 -0.26
N CYS A 143 4.79 -4.23 -1.21
CA CYS A 143 5.63 -3.11 -1.59
C CYS A 143 4.82 -1.82 -1.44
N VAL A 144 5.42 -0.82 -0.77
CA VAL A 144 4.80 0.50 -0.56
C VAL A 144 5.68 1.57 -1.19
N PRO A 145 5.54 1.86 -2.48
CA PRO A 145 6.16 3.03 -3.10
C PRO A 145 5.40 4.29 -2.68
N MET A 146 6.14 5.36 -2.36
CA MET A 146 5.60 6.69 -2.14
C MET A 146 5.84 7.57 -3.35
N HIS A 147 4.84 8.34 -3.76
CA HIS A 147 4.97 9.38 -4.79
C HIS A 147 5.51 10.67 -4.16
N THR A 148 6.82 10.71 -3.92
CA THR A 148 7.50 11.76 -3.17
C THR A 148 7.30 13.13 -3.81
N PHE A 149 6.88 14.10 -3.03
CA PHE A 149 6.58 15.48 -3.46
C PHE A 149 5.60 15.58 -4.65
N GLY A 150 4.75 14.57 -4.82
CA GLY A 150 3.79 14.51 -5.93
C GLY A 150 4.36 13.98 -7.25
N HIS A 151 5.62 13.58 -7.29
CA HIS A 151 6.21 12.97 -8.48
C HIS A 151 5.85 11.49 -8.56
N ALA A 152 5.18 11.11 -9.64
CA ALA A 152 4.82 9.72 -9.87
C ALA A 152 6.08 8.84 -10.00
N VAL A 153 6.13 7.74 -9.25
CA VAL A 153 7.14 6.69 -9.45
C VAL A 153 6.94 5.99 -10.79
N ARG A 154 7.93 5.24 -11.27
CA ARG A 154 7.79 4.36 -12.45
C ARG A 154 6.91 3.15 -12.12
N ILE A 155 5.62 3.44 -11.88
CA ILE A 155 4.69 2.48 -11.25
C ILE A 155 4.48 1.21 -12.06
N GLU A 156 4.44 1.28 -13.40
CA GLU A 156 4.26 0.10 -14.25
C GLU A 156 5.37 -0.93 -14.05
N GLU A 157 6.62 -0.48 -13.87
CA GLU A 157 7.76 -1.36 -13.64
C GLU A 157 7.68 -1.99 -12.24
N ILE A 158 7.25 -1.22 -11.23
CA ILE A 158 7.03 -1.74 -9.87
C ILE A 158 5.89 -2.76 -9.87
N VAL A 159 4.77 -2.48 -10.55
CA VAL A 159 3.65 -3.42 -10.71
C VAL A 159 4.10 -4.73 -11.35
N ALA A 160 4.94 -4.64 -12.40
CA ALA A 160 5.47 -5.82 -13.08
C ALA A 160 6.32 -6.68 -12.13
N LEU A 161 7.22 -6.05 -11.35
CA LEU A 161 8.03 -6.73 -10.35
C LEU A 161 7.17 -7.34 -9.23
N CYS A 162 6.20 -6.60 -8.72
CA CYS A 162 5.29 -7.11 -7.70
C CYS A 162 4.55 -8.37 -8.16
N LYS A 163 4.07 -8.38 -9.40
CA LYS A 163 3.41 -9.56 -10.01
C LYS A 163 4.37 -10.73 -10.19
N GLU A 164 5.57 -10.47 -10.69
CA GLU A 164 6.61 -11.49 -10.90
C GLU A 164 6.99 -12.18 -9.59
N TRP A 165 7.06 -11.41 -8.51
CA TRP A 165 7.53 -11.89 -7.21
C TRP A 165 6.43 -12.22 -6.20
N HIS A 166 5.15 -12.24 -6.61
CA HIS A 166 4.00 -12.50 -5.72
C HIS A 166 3.94 -11.55 -4.51
N ILE A 167 4.17 -10.26 -4.75
CA ILE A 167 4.15 -9.19 -3.76
C ILE A 167 2.95 -8.30 -4.02
N GLU A 168 2.20 -7.94 -2.98
CA GLU A 168 1.08 -6.99 -3.07
C GLU A 168 1.59 -5.56 -3.20
N LEU A 169 0.85 -4.71 -3.92
CA LEU A 169 1.18 -3.30 -4.07
C LEU A 169 0.21 -2.42 -3.28
N VAL A 170 0.75 -1.51 -2.49
CA VAL A 170 0.00 -0.46 -1.79
C VAL A 170 0.68 0.87 -2.08
N GLU A 171 0.07 1.74 -2.86
CA GLU A 171 0.65 3.05 -3.19
C GLU A 171 0.43 4.06 -2.06
N ASP A 172 1.50 4.70 -1.60
CA ASP A 172 1.43 5.88 -0.74
C ASP A 172 1.33 7.13 -1.62
N ALA A 173 0.10 7.60 -1.82
CA ALA A 173 -0.24 8.75 -2.66
C ALA A 173 -0.55 10.02 -1.84
N ALA A 174 -0.11 10.09 -0.58
CA ALA A 174 -0.45 11.17 0.35
C ALA A 174 -0.06 12.57 -0.18
N GLU A 175 0.98 12.68 -0.97
CA GLU A 175 1.48 13.94 -1.52
C GLU A 175 1.12 14.16 -3.01
N SER A 176 0.39 13.24 -3.63
CA SER A 176 0.25 13.20 -5.10
C SER A 176 -1.17 13.38 -5.63
N ILE A 177 -2.08 13.92 -4.84
CA ILE A 177 -3.43 14.22 -5.33
C ILE A 177 -3.36 15.20 -6.51
N GLY A 178 -4.00 14.84 -7.63
CA GLY A 178 -3.94 15.58 -8.90
C GLY A 178 -2.76 15.21 -9.79
N SER A 179 -1.79 14.45 -9.30
CA SER A 179 -0.69 13.94 -10.12
C SER A 179 -1.13 12.74 -10.94
N THR A 180 -0.60 12.62 -12.14
CA THR A 180 -0.93 11.51 -13.04
C THR A 180 0.33 10.83 -13.56
N TYR A 181 0.22 9.53 -13.80
CA TYR A 181 1.18 8.74 -14.54
C TYR A 181 0.54 8.22 -15.82
N LYS A 182 1.04 8.65 -16.98
CA LYS A 182 0.47 8.29 -18.31
C LYS A 182 -1.05 8.54 -18.42
N GLY A 183 -1.55 9.60 -17.80
CA GLY A 183 -2.96 9.99 -17.84
C GLY A 183 -3.87 9.33 -16.83
N GLN A 184 -3.36 8.42 -16.00
CA GLN A 184 -4.08 7.83 -14.86
C GLN A 184 -3.62 8.50 -13.56
N HIS A 185 -4.55 8.77 -12.65
CA HIS A 185 -4.23 9.36 -11.35
C HIS A 185 -3.36 8.40 -10.53
N THR A 186 -2.34 8.93 -9.83
CA THR A 186 -1.52 8.15 -8.90
C THR A 186 -2.36 7.60 -7.75
N GLY A 187 -2.04 6.40 -7.27
CA GLY A 187 -2.79 5.73 -6.20
C GLY A 187 -4.09 5.05 -6.65
N THR A 188 -4.23 4.74 -7.98
CA THR A 188 -5.46 4.11 -8.52
C THR A 188 -5.16 2.96 -9.46
#